data_7ad51e535f6b98336738e379647a3d31
#
_entry.id   7ad51e535f6b98336738e379647a3d31
#
_cell.length_a   1.000
_cell.length_b   1.000
_cell.length_c   1.000
_cell.angle_alpha   90.00
_cell.angle_beta   90.00
_cell.angle_gamma   90.00
#
_symmetry.space_group_name_H-M   'P 1'
#
loop_
_entity.id
_entity.type
_entity.pdbx_description
1 polymer ?
#
loop_
_entity_poly.entity_id
_entity_poly.type
_entity_poly.pdbx_seq_one_letter_code
_entity_poly.pdbx_strand_id
1 'polypeptide(L)'
;MAKKKWTVMMYLNGNNELGIEMENTFKEVCKIKNSEVNIVIQLSKAPIEIVNLIRQDKSRYKDEWVGARRYAITNGDLNLIEEYSNINMADYKNLYKFCQWAVKYYPADRYMLVISGHGFIVASLSDLCGDKPYIMGMYEMCFSINSLKQDLNIDIDILSLDICNMNTVELIYELGKNKNNTIKYLMTYINNGPLEGMEYKDIIPLLDSKDTKNILMDITKKSINNIVVAEVKHGRLEKIKELSNKLSFYWLLINNKKATDRDIKLYNDLHQRIDKVINKLVIAKNNREQKKSLLHLMFYNKYQIEDIESFTRFYYKLSFTKNNYCSNVIAKKDVNEKPNMQKSIVEQEVLDKRDIELFIRNFNEDKIDEKNIEDIANEIYKHNKWSIY
;
A
#
# COMPACT_ATOMS: atom_id res chain seq x y z
N MET A 1 -2.35 16.40 -25.95
CA MET A 1 -2.96 15.14 -26.48
C MET A 1 -4.47 15.22 -26.32
N ALA A 2 -5.24 14.51 -27.17
CA ALA A 2 -6.67 14.40 -26.97
C ALA A 2 -6.96 13.65 -25.65
N LYS A 3 -7.98 14.12 -24.91
CA LYS A 3 -8.39 13.53 -23.64
C LYS A 3 -8.94 12.12 -23.88
N LYS A 4 -8.42 11.12 -23.15
CA LYS A 4 -8.87 9.74 -23.21
C LYS A 4 -9.93 9.45 -22.14
N LYS A 5 -10.57 8.27 -22.22
CA LYS A 5 -11.52 7.85 -21.17
C LYS A 5 -10.81 7.54 -19.87
N TRP A 6 -9.64 6.89 -19.95
CA TRP A 6 -8.85 6.51 -18.78
C TRP A 6 -7.37 6.85 -18.96
N THR A 7 -6.74 7.19 -17.84
CA THR A 7 -5.29 7.11 -17.68
C THR A 7 -4.98 6.19 -16.51
N VAL A 8 -4.24 5.13 -16.79
CA VAL A 8 -3.70 4.19 -15.79
C VAL A 8 -2.29 4.64 -15.48
N MET A 9 -2.05 5.01 -14.23
CA MET A 9 -0.76 5.43 -13.69
C MET A 9 -0.19 4.27 -12.88
N MET A 10 0.94 3.69 -13.29
CA MET A 10 1.56 2.54 -12.64
C MET A 10 2.90 2.92 -12.02
N TYR A 11 2.98 2.87 -10.69
CA TYR A 11 4.20 3.08 -9.91
C TYR A 11 4.71 1.73 -9.43
N LEU A 12 5.63 1.14 -10.20
CA LEU A 12 6.14 -0.22 -10.03
C LEU A 12 7.51 -0.17 -9.35
N ASN A 13 7.54 -0.44 -8.05
CA ASN A 13 8.75 -0.35 -7.25
C ASN A 13 9.50 -1.68 -7.20
N GLY A 14 10.55 -1.77 -8.01
CA GLY A 14 11.52 -2.86 -8.04
C GLY A 14 12.91 -2.47 -7.54
N ASN A 15 13.06 -1.37 -6.76
CA ASN A 15 14.30 -1.01 -6.07
C ASN A 15 14.56 -1.91 -4.84
N ASN A 16 14.25 -3.17 -4.99
CA ASN A 16 14.42 -4.28 -4.06
C ASN A 16 14.44 -5.58 -4.87
N GLU A 17 14.24 -6.73 -4.24
CA GLU A 17 14.25 -8.04 -4.90
C GLU A 17 13.06 -8.31 -5.83
N LEU A 18 12.02 -7.46 -5.85
CA LEU A 18 10.85 -7.60 -6.74
C LEU A 18 11.07 -7.04 -8.16
N GLY A 19 12.29 -6.63 -8.50
CA GLY A 19 12.59 -6.05 -9.81
C GLY A 19 12.14 -6.91 -11.00
N ILE A 20 12.21 -8.24 -10.87
CA ILE A 20 11.76 -9.20 -11.90
C ILE A 20 10.24 -9.16 -12.09
N GLU A 21 9.50 -9.18 -10.98
CA GLU A 21 8.04 -9.17 -10.98
C GLU A 21 7.51 -7.86 -11.56
N MET A 22 8.12 -6.74 -11.19
CA MET A 22 7.77 -5.43 -11.74
C MET A 22 8.04 -5.36 -13.25
N GLU A 23 9.15 -5.91 -13.69
CA GLU A 23 9.47 -6.00 -15.12
C GLU A 23 8.52 -6.94 -15.88
N ASN A 24 8.13 -8.06 -15.30
CA ASN A 24 7.15 -8.97 -15.90
C ASN A 24 5.78 -8.28 -16.03
N THR A 25 5.30 -7.60 -14.99
CA THR A 25 4.08 -6.78 -15.06
C THR A 25 4.18 -5.75 -16.18
N PHE A 26 5.29 -5.03 -16.29
CA PHE A 26 5.55 -4.09 -17.39
C PHE A 26 5.43 -4.76 -18.75
N LYS A 27 6.13 -5.90 -18.97
CA LYS A 27 6.10 -6.65 -20.24
C LYS A 27 4.69 -7.12 -20.63
N GLU A 28 3.89 -7.54 -19.66
CA GLU A 28 2.50 -7.93 -19.89
C GLU A 28 1.62 -6.74 -20.28
N VAL A 29 1.79 -5.61 -19.59
CA VAL A 29 1.04 -4.38 -19.86
C VAL A 29 1.39 -3.77 -21.21
N CYS A 30 2.64 -3.89 -21.68
CA CYS A 30 3.07 -3.44 -23.00
C CYS A 30 2.34 -4.15 -24.17
N LYS A 31 1.75 -5.32 -23.94
CA LYS A 31 0.98 -6.06 -24.97
C LYS A 31 -0.43 -5.52 -25.15
N ILE A 32 -0.91 -4.64 -24.27
CA ILE A 32 -2.26 -4.10 -24.30
C ILE A 32 -2.40 -3.07 -25.42
N LYS A 33 -3.36 -3.32 -26.30
CA LYS A 33 -3.77 -2.39 -27.35
C LYS A 33 -5.16 -1.85 -27.06
N ASN A 34 -5.22 -0.68 -26.46
CA ASN A 34 -6.48 0.01 -26.15
C ASN A 34 -6.36 1.50 -26.48
N SER A 35 -7.07 1.95 -27.50
CA SER A 35 -7.03 3.35 -27.96
C SER A 35 -7.69 4.34 -27.01
N GLU A 36 -8.54 3.86 -26.08
CA GLU A 36 -9.29 4.68 -25.13
C GLU A 36 -8.56 4.88 -23.79
N VAL A 37 -7.42 4.20 -23.60
CA VAL A 37 -6.65 4.22 -22.37
C VAL A 37 -5.23 4.68 -22.63
N ASN A 38 -4.75 5.65 -21.86
CA ASN A 38 -3.32 5.90 -21.70
C ASN A 38 -2.80 5.04 -20.54
N ILE A 39 -1.63 4.45 -20.71
CA ILE A 39 -0.94 3.74 -19.64
C ILE A 39 0.41 4.42 -19.45
N VAL A 40 0.67 4.97 -18.27
CA VAL A 40 1.93 5.60 -17.92
C VAL A 40 2.56 4.86 -16.75
N ILE A 41 3.84 4.59 -16.85
CA ILE A 41 4.52 3.66 -15.95
C ILE A 41 5.81 4.32 -15.46
N GLN A 42 6.05 4.29 -14.17
CA GLN A 42 7.37 4.47 -13.57
C GLN A 42 7.79 3.14 -12.98
N LEU A 43 8.80 2.52 -13.60
CA LEU A 43 9.35 1.22 -13.25
C LEU A 43 10.75 1.40 -12.73
N SER A 44 11.07 0.81 -11.57
CA SER A 44 12.45 0.72 -11.09
C SER A 44 12.96 -0.72 -11.02
N LYS A 45 14.30 -0.86 -11.09
CA LYS A 45 15.01 -2.13 -10.95
C LYS A 45 16.23 -1.95 -10.07
N ALA A 46 16.37 -2.82 -9.09
CA ALA A 46 17.54 -2.90 -8.22
C ALA A 46 18.75 -3.49 -8.95
N PRO A 47 19.99 -3.15 -8.56
CA PRO A 47 21.19 -3.88 -8.95
C PRO A 47 21.09 -5.36 -8.56
N ILE A 48 21.73 -6.22 -9.37
CA ILE A 48 21.72 -7.67 -9.14
C ILE A 48 22.33 -8.06 -7.78
N GLU A 49 23.25 -7.27 -7.29
CA GLU A 49 23.89 -7.46 -5.99
C GLU A 49 22.85 -7.40 -4.86
N ILE A 50 21.93 -6.43 -4.88
CA ILE A 50 20.84 -6.30 -3.91
C ILE A 50 19.86 -7.46 -4.03
N VAL A 51 19.47 -7.81 -5.26
CA VAL A 51 18.55 -8.94 -5.50
C VAL A 51 19.15 -10.24 -4.97
N ASN A 52 20.44 -10.50 -5.24
CA ASN A 52 21.13 -11.72 -4.82
C ASN A 52 21.38 -11.83 -3.31
N LEU A 53 21.32 -10.72 -2.56
CA LEU A 53 21.36 -10.77 -1.10
C LEU A 53 20.09 -11.40 -0.50
N ILE A 54 18.94 -11.14 -1.12
CA ILE A 54 17.64 -11.52 -0.58
C ILE A 54 17.12 -12.80 -1.25
N ARG A 55 17.31 -12.95 -2.58
CA ARG A 55 16.81 -14.09 -3.36
C ARG A 55 17.86 -15.15 -3.60
N GLN A 56 17.48 -16.41 -3.37
CA GLN A 56 18.35 -17.56 -3.66
C GLN A 56 18.28 -17.99 -5.13
N ASP A 57 17.15 -17.76 -5.81
CA ASP A 57 17.00 -18.08 -7.25
C ASP A 57 17.61 -16.99 -8.14
N LYS A 58 18.92 -17.11 -8.36
CA LYS A 58 19.72 -16.16 -9.14
C LYS A 58 19.54 -16.29 -10.66
N SER A 59 18.85 -17.33 -11.15
CA SER A 59 18.85 -17.71 -12.56
C SER A 59 18.00 -16.81 -13.46
N ARG A 60 17.08 -16.03 -12.92
CA ARG A 60 16.07 -15.28 -13.68
C ARG A 60 16.40 -13.81 -13.89
N TYR A 61 17.33 -13.25 -13.11
CA TYR A 61 17.66 -11.83 -13.19
C TYR A 61 18.68 -11.55 -14.28
N LYS A 62 18.32 -10.70 -15.23
CA LYS A 62 19.25 -10.17 -16.24
C LYS A 62 19.43 -8.69 -16.01
N ASP A 63 20.67 -8.28 -15.79
CA ASP A 63 21.05 -6.91 -15.52
C ASP A 63 21.24 -6.13 -16.82
N GLU A 64 20.13 -5.85 -17.52
CA GLU A 64 20.14 -5.05 -18.73
C GLU A 64 20.19 -3.54 -18.41
N TRP A 65 19.62 -3.13 -17.30
CA TRP A 65 19.62 -1.76 -16.79
C TRP A 65 19.21 -1.70 -15.32
N VAL A 66 19.63 -0.66 -14.61
CA VAL A 66 19.39 -0.39 -13.20
C VAL A 66 18.85 1.05 -13.04
N GLY A 67 18.18 1.34 -11.93
CA GLY A 67 17.58 2.63 -11.65
C GLY A 67 16.09 2.64 -12.00
N ALA A 68 15.58 3.74 -12.53
CA ALA A 68 14.18 3.80 -12.92
C ALA A 68 13.98 4.38 -14.31
N ARG A 69 12.92 3.93 -14.96
CA ARG A 69 12.50 4.39 -16.27
C ARG A 69 11.03 4.77 -16.24
N ARG A 70 10.72 5.83 -16.97
CA ARG A 70 9.34 6.28 -17.18
C ARG A 70 8.92 6.00 -18.60
N TYR A 71 7.77 5.34 -18.74
CA TYR A 71 7.22 4.95 -20.05
C TYR A 71 5.80 5.48 -20.21
N ALA A 72 5.40 5.63 -21.47
CA ALA A 72 4.02 5.85 -21.85
C ALA A 72 3.60 4.92 -22.99
N ILE A 73 2.43 4.30 -22.84
CA ILE A 73 1.77 3.53 -23.88
C ILE A 73 0.53 4.28 -24.29
N THR A 74 0.53 4.74 -25.54
CA THR A 74 -0.56 5.54 -26.12
C THR A 74 -0.95 4.95 -27.47
N ASN A 75 -2.20 4.59 -27.66
CA ASN A 75 -2.69 3.89 -28.87
C ASN A 75 -1.98 2.55 -29.16
N GLY A 76 -1.40 1.93 -28.11
CA GLY A 76 -0.62 0.68 -28.23
C GLY A 76 0.85 0.88 -28.55
N ASP A 77 1.33 2.12 -28.71
CA ASP A 77 2.73 2.43 -28.94
C ASP A 77 3.44 2.71 -27.62
N LEU A 78 4.55 1.98 -27.39
CA LEU A 78 5.40 2.15 -26.21
C LEU A 78 6.46 3.21 -26.47
N ASN A 79 6.55 4.20 -25.61
CA ASN A 79 7.56 5.26 -25.63
C ASN A 79 8.29 5.31 -24.30
N LEU A 80 9.64 5.26 -24.35
CA LEU A 80 10.48 5.63 -23.21
C LEU A 80 10.52 7.15 -23.10
N ILE A 81 10.14 7.68 -21.96
CA ILE A 81 10.00 9.13 -21.73
C ILE A 81 11.22 9.69 -21.00
N GLU A 82 11.69 8.97 -19.97
CA GLU A 82 12.74 9.46 -19.08
C GLU A 82 13.45 8.29 -18.40
N GLU A 83 14.75 8.46 -18.16
CA GLU A 83 15.57 7.51 -17.41
C GLU A 83 16.19 8.21 -16.20
N TYR A 84 16.23 7.52 -15.07
CA TYR A 84 16.80 7.97 -13.80
C TYR A 84 17.85 6.95 -13.35
N SER A 85 19.09 7.37 -13.23
CA SER A 85 20.17 6.51 -12.71
C SER A 85 20.01 6.24 -11.21
N ASN A 86 19.46 7.20 -10.48
CA ASN A 86 19.20 7.09 -9.04
C ASN A 86 17.92 7.85 -8.69
N ILE A 87 16.90 7.14 -8.27
CA ILE A 87 15.63 7.70 -7.77
C ILE A 87 15.16 6.85 -6.58
N ASN A 88 14.85 7.51 -5.48
CA ASN A 88 14.23 6.85 -4.34
C ASN A 88 12.73 6.62 -4.60
N MET A 89 12.34 5.36 -4.86
CA MET A 89 10.95 4.98 -5.09
C MET A 89 10.11 4.96 -3.80
N ALA A 90 10.75 4.98 -2.63
CA ALA A 90 10.09 5.13 -1.34
C ALA A 90 9.96 6.60 -0.89
N ASP A 91 10.35 7.58 -1.71
CA ASP A 91 10.07 8.98 -1.43
C ASP A 91 8.66 9.36 -1.90
N TYR A 92 7.81 9.75 -0.96
CA TYR A 92 6.43 10.19 -1.23
C TYR A 92 6.35 11.36 -2.22
N LYS A 93 7.40 12.20 -2.29
CA LYS A 93 7.50 13.30 -3.28
C LYS A 93 7.65 12.78 -4.69
N ASN A 94 8.36 11.66 -4.89
CA ASN A 94 8.53 11.04 -6.20
C ASN A 94 7.24 10.38 -6.68
N LEU A 95 6.47 9.76 -5.79
CA LEU A 95 5.11 9.27 -6.10
C LEU A 95 4.19 10.45 -6.53
N TYR A 96 4.20 11.56 -5.76
CA TYR A 96 3.43 12.75 -6.11
C TYR A 96 3.83 13.32 -7.48
N LYS A 97 5.14 13.53 -7.72
CA LYS A 97 5.66 14.05 -8.99
C LYS A 97 5.29 13.17 -10.18
N PHE A 98 5.32 11.86 -10.01
CA PHE A 98 4.89 10.91 -11.04
C PHE A 98 3.41 11.11 -11.38
N CYS A 99 2.54 11.14 -10.39
CA CYS A 99 1.11 11.36 -10.59
C CYS A 99 0.83 12.74 -11.22
N GLN A 100 1.49 13.79 -10.72
CA GLN A 100 1.37 15.16 -11.26
C GLN A 100 1.76 15.21 -12.74
N TRP A 101 2.88 14.57 -13.10
CA TRP A 101 3.32 14.47 -14.49
C TRP A 101 2.31 13.71 -15.35
N ALA A 102 1.83 12.57 -14.86
CA ALA A 102 0.87 11.75 -15.58
C ALA A 102 -0.42 12.50 -15.89
N VAL A 103 -0.99 13.17 -14.90
CA VAL A 103 -2.23 13.96 -15.06
C VAL A 103 -2.01 15.13 -16.03
N LYS A 104 -0.86 15.81 -15.97
CA LYS A 104 -0.55 16.96 -16.82
C LYS A 104 -0.41 16.57 -18.28
N TYR A 105 0.30 15.49 -18.60
CA TYR A 105 0.64 15.13 -19.97
C TYR A 105 -0.31 14.09 -20.60
N TYR A 106 -1.04 13.33 -19.77
CA TYR A 106 -1.96 12.29 -20.20
C TYR A 106 -3.35 12.48 -19.55
N PRO A 107 -4.03 13.61 -19.88
CA PRO A 107 -5.32 13.92 -19.30
C PRO A 107 -6.39 12.89 -19.74
N ALA A 108 -7.27 12.53 -18.80
CA ALA A 108 -8.37 11.61 -19.03
C ALA A 108 -9.63 12.01 -18.24
N ASP A 109 -10.76 11.37 -18.55
CA ASP A 109 -12.00 11.55 -17.79
C ASP A 109 -11.93 10.87 -16.43
N ARG A 110 -11.16 9.76 -16.34
CA ARG A 110 -10.99 8.95 -15.14
C ARG A 110 -9.54 8.51 -14.99
N TYR A 111 -9.16 8.30 -13.73
CA TYR A 111 -7.81 7.88 -13.39
C TYR A 111 -7.82 6.62 -12.54
N MET A 112 -6.92 5.69 -12.88
CA MET A 112 -6.55 4.55 -12.04
C MET A 112 -5.10 4.71 -11.65
N LEU A 113 -4.82 4.68 -10.33
CA LEU A 113 -3.45 4.65 -9.80
C LEU A 113 -3.16 3.26 -9.28
N VAL A 114 -2.10 2.66 -9.80
CA VAL A 114 -1.53 1.39 -9.34
C VAL A 114 -0.25 1.70 -8.59
N ILE A 115 -0.13 1.18 -7.37
CA ILE A 115 1.11 1.19 -6.60
C ILE A 115 1.45 -0.27 -6.30
N SER A 116 2.61 -0.73 -6.78
CA SER A 116 3.05 -2.11 -6.65
C SER A 116 4.41 -2.19 -5.98
N GLY A 117 4.57 -3.14 -5.07
CA GLY A 117 5.78 -3.37 -4.30
C GLY A 117 5.52 -4.13 -3.01
N HIS A 118 6.51 -4.21 -2.13
CA HIS A 118 6.30 -4.79 -0.81
C HIS A 118 5.48 -3.90 0.10
N GLY A 119 4.60 -4.53 0.90
CA GLY A 119 3.87 -3.89 1.99
C GLY A 119 4.24 -4.51 3.33
N PHE A 120 4.43 -3.67 4.31
CA PHE A 120 4.75 -4.08 5.67
C PHE A 120 3.81 -3.39 6.66
N ILE A 121 2.70 -4.01 6.98
CA ILE A 121 1.62 -3.60 7.89
C ILE A 121 1.25 -2.10 7.84
N VAL A 122 2.14 -1.18 8.30
CA VAL A 122 1.96 0.28 8.34
C VAL A 122 2.91 1.04 7.42
N ALA A 123 3.68 0.32 6.61
CA ALA A 123 4.60 0.84 5.61
C ALA A 123 4.30 0.23 4.26
N SER A 124 4.45 1.00 3.18
CA SER A 124 3.95 0.61 1.86
C SER A 124 5.04 0.25 0.85
N LEU A 125 6.13 0.98 0.79
CA LEU A 125 7.18 0.75 -0.22
C LEU A 125 8.56 0.85 0.42
N SER A 126 9.45 -0.07 0.05
CA SER A 126 10.87 -0.02 0.43
C SER A 126 11.75 0.27 -0.77
N ASP A 127 12.81 1.04 -0.58
CA ASP A 127 13.87 1.26 -1.55
C ASP A 127 15.21 0.94 -0.92
N LEU A 128 15.86 -0.11 -1.41
CA LEU A 128 17.12 -0.63 -0.88
C LEU A 128 18.33 -0.22 -1.76
N CYS A 129 18.12 0.64 -2.76
CA CYS A 129 19.13 0.97 -3.77
C CYS A 129 19.71 2.38 -3.67
N GLY A 130 19.20 3.22 -2.73
CA GLY A 130 19.65 4.57 -2.52
C GLY A 130 20.93 4.68 -1.69
N ASP A 131 21.28 5.89 -1.27
CA ASP A 131 22.36 6.17 -0.30
C ASP A 131 22.04 5.63 1.10
N LYS A 132 20.77 5.33 1.36
CA LYS A 132 20.24 4.67 2.56
C LYS A 132 19.09 3.75 2.17
N PRO A 133 18.79 2.73 2.98
CA PRO A 133 17.57 1.95 2.81
C PRO A 133 16.38 2.79 3.27
N TYR A 134 15.50 3.13 2.34
CA TYR A 134 14.33 3.97 2.59
C TYR A 134 13.06 3.15 2.66
N ILE A 135 12.08 3.70 3.40
CA ILE A 135 10.72 3.16 3.44
C ILE A 135 9.70 4.30 3.35
N MET A 136 8.62 4.09 2.63
CA MET A 136 7.46 4.96 2.61
C MET A 136 6.43 4.44 3.60
N GLY A 137 6.11 5.22 4.62
CA GLY A 137 5.01 4.90 5.52
C GLY A 137 3.64 5.00 4.82
N MET A 138 2.66 4.32 5.38
CA MET A 138 1.27 4.41 4.92
C MET A 138 0.75 5.87 4.95
N TYR A 139 1.16 6.63 5.97
CA TYR A 139 0.79 8.03 6.12
C TYR A 139 1.37 8.89 4.98
N GLU A 140 2.65 8.73 4.65
CA GLU A 140 3.34 9.44 3.58
C GLU A 140 2.75 9.13 2.21
N MET A 141 2.43 7.86 1.95
CA MET A 141 1.75 7.43 0.72
C MET A 141 0.38 8.11 0.59
N CYS A 142 -0.44 8.04 1.63
CA CYS A 142 -1.77 8.68 1.63
C CYS A 142 -1.68 10.21 1.53
N PHE A 143 -0.67 10.82 2.15
CA PHE A 143 -0.43 12.26 2.03
C PHE A 143 -0.11 12.64 0.59
N SER A 144 0.79 11.91 -0.06
CA SER A 144 1.13 12.12 -1.49
C SER A 144 -0.10 12.05 -2.39
N ILE A 145 -0.93 11.03 -2.20
CA ILE A 145 -2.16 10.83 -2.98
C ILE A 145 -3.17 11.96 -2.71
N ASN A 146 -3.40 12.31 -1.46
CA ASN A 146 -4.38 13.34 -1.08
C ASN A 146 -3.97 14.74 -1.54
N SER A 147 -2.66 15.01 -1.67
CA SER A 147 -2.14 16.28 -2.21
C SER A 147 -2.56 16.51 -3.66
N LEU A 148 -2.80 15.45 -4.46
CA LEU A 148 -3.29 15.59 -5.83
C LEU A 148 -4.65 16.30 -5.90
N LYS A 149 -5.53 16.04 -4.92
CA LYS A 149 -6.82 16.74 -4.85
C LYS A 149 -6.66 18.19 -4.43
N GLN A 150 -5.78 18.44 -3.46
CA GLN A 150 -5.55 19.78 -2.92
C GLN A 150 -4.89 20.71 -3.95
N ASP A 151 -3.87 20.22 -4.64
CA ASP A 151 -3.03 21.03 -5.51
C ASP A 151 -3.54 21.08 -6.96
N LEU A 152 -4.16 20.01 -7.45
CA LEU A 152 -4.53 19.84 -8.85
C LEU A 152 -6.03 19.65 -9.07
N ASN A 153 -6.82 19.53 -8.00
CA ASN A 153 -8.25 19.21 -8.02
C ASN A 153 -8.57 17.90 -8.80
N ILE A 154 -7.72 16.91 -8.69
CA ILE A 154 -7.88 15.61 -9.37
C ILE A 154 -8.54 14.59 -8.46
N ASP A 155 -9.50 13.87 -9.04
CA ASP A 155 -10.07 12.64 -8.45
C ASP A 155 -9.41 11.42 -9.08
N ILE A 156 -9.09 10.43 -8.26
CA ILE A 156 -8.66 9.10 -8.70
C ILE A 156 -9.84 8.15 -8.47
N ASP A 157 -10.35 7.59 -9.56
CA ASP A 157 -11.51 6.71 -9.50
C ASP A 157 -11.16 5.37 -8.86
N ILE A 158 -9.98 4.81 -9.17
CA ILE A 158 -9.52 3.54 -8.65
C ILE A 158 -8.08 3.69 -8.15
N LEU A 159 -7.86 3.44 -6.85
CA LEU A 159 -6.54 3.15 -6.30
C LEU A 159 -6.40 1.64 -6.20
N SER A 160 -5.44 1.07 -6.94
CA SER A 160 -5.07 -0.34 -6.85
C SER A 160 -3.77 -0.45 -6.05
N LEU A 161 -3.85 -1.02 -4.86
CA LEU A 161 -2.68 -1.34 -4.05
C LEU A 161 -2.31 -2.81 -4.26
N ASP A 162 -1.36 -3.01 -5.15
CA ASP A 162 -0.72 -4.29 -5.42
C ASP A 162 0.41 -4.52 -4.42
N ILE A 163 0.00 -4.54 -3.15
CA ILE A 163 0.84 -4.53 -1.96
C ILE A 163 0.17 -5.42 -0.91
N CYS A 164 0.93 -6.26 -0.23
CA CYS A 164 0.42 -7.12 0.83
C CYS A 164 -0.14 -6.32 2.01
N ASN A 165 -1.16 -6.87 2.68
CA ASN A 165 -1.69 -6.36 3.95
C ASN A 165 -2.26 -4.92 3.94
N MET A 166 -2.65 -4.40 2.76
CA MET A 166 -3.22 -3.06 2.63
C MET A 166 -4.75 -2.99 2.78
N ASN A 167 -5.42 -4.10 3.14
CA ASN A 167 -6.86 -4.14 3.37
C ASN A 167 -7.26 -3.66 4.79
N THR A 168 -6.58 -2.64 5.31
CA THR A 168 -6.80 -2.10 6.65
C THR A 168 -7.74 -0.90 6.65
N VAL A 169 -8.56 -0.81 7.69
CA VAL A 169 -9.50 0.30 7.87
C VAL A 169 -8.76 1.61 8.09
N GLU A 170 -7.62 1.57 8.78
CA GLU A 170 -6.77 2.71 9.04
C GLU A 170 -6.26 3.36 7.74
N LEU A 171 -5.87 2.54 6.76
CA LEU A 171 -5.49 3.03 5.43
C LEU A 171 -6.66 3.71 4.72
N ILE A 172 -7.83 3.05 4.70
CA ILE A 172 -9.01 3.59 4.03
C ILE A 172 -9.44 4.90 4.71
N TYR A 173 -9.32 4.97 6.03
CA TYR A 173 -9.58 6.20 6.76
C TYR A 173 -8.61 7.32 6.36
N GLU A 174 -7.32 7.02 6.27
CA GLU A 174 -6.31 8.01 5.90
C GLU A 174 -6.54 8.58 4.49
N LEU A 175 -6.99 7.74 3.55
CA LEU A 175 -7.41 8.15 2.20
C LEU A 175 -8.70 8.99 2.21
N GLY A 176 -9.65 8.68 3.10
CA GLY A 176 -11.01 9.23 3.11
C GLY A 176 -11.35 10.15 4.29
N LYS A 177 -10.37 10.60 5.08
CA LYS A 177 -10.58 11.45 6.27
C LYS A 177 -11.15 12.84 5.96
N ASN A 178 -10.99 13.31 4.73
CA ASN A 178 -11.55 14.58 4.28
C ASN A 178 -12.88 14.35 3.55
N LYS A 179 -13.83 15.29 3.67
CA LYS A 179 -15.11 15.21 2.94
C LYS A 179 -14.92 15.19 1.42
N ASN A 180 -13.91 15.89 0.94
CA ASN A 180 -13.53 15.95 -0.47
C ASN A 180 -12.24 15.16 -0.67
N ASN A 181 -12.31 13.84 -0.58
CA ASN A 181 -11.19 12.91 -0.72
C ASN A 181 -10.83 12.66 -2.18
N THR A 182 -9.57 12.33 -2.41
CA THR A 182 -8.99 12.08 -3.73
C THR A 182 -9.47 10.75 -4.33
N ILE A 183 -9.61 9.72 -3.50
CA ILE A 183 -9.89 8.34 -3.92
C ILE A 183 -11.38 8.03 -3.80
N LYS A 184 -11.97 7.46 -4.86
CA LYS A 184 -13.35 6.93 -4.82
C LYS A 184 -13.40 5.48 -4.37
N TYR A 185 -12.55 4.64 -4.95
CA TYR A 185 -12.50 3.20 -4.67
C TYR A 185 -11.08 2.73 -4.44
N LEU A 186 -10.90 1.89 -3.42
CA LEU A 186 -9.66 1.16 -3.15
C LEU A 186 -9.85 -0.30 -3.54
N MET A 187 -8.94 -0.83 -4.36
CA MET A 187 -8.82 -2.25 -4.68
C MET A 187 -7.50 -2.77 -4.11
N THR A 188 -7.54 -3.85 -3.36
CA THR A 188 -6.35 -4.44 -2.74
C THR A 188 -6.55 -5.93 -2.46
N TYR A 189 -5.51 -6.64 -2.07
CA TYR A 189 -5.58 -8.03 -1.63
C TYR A 189 -6.32 -8.19 -0.30
N ILE A 190 -6.91 -9.37 -0.14
CA ILE A 190 -7.36 -9.85 1.18
C ILE A 190 -6.17 -10.53 1.83
N ASN A 191 -5.38 -9.79 2.61
CA ASN A 191 -4.07 -10.11 3.18
C ASN A 191 -2.93 -10.08 2.13
N ASN A 192 -2.22 -11.19 1.90
CA ASN A 192 -1.08 -11.25 0.99
C ASN A 192 -1.52 -11.48 -0.45
N GLY A 193 -0.87 -10.80 -1.38
CA GLY A 193 -0.94 -11.09 -2.80
C GLY A 193 0.13 -12.08 -3.26
N PRO A 194 0.02 -12.61 -4.48
CA PRO A 194 1.09 -13.40 -5.10
C PRO A 194 2.26 -12.51 -5.52
N LEU A 195 3.44 -13.08 -5.70
CA LEU A 195 4.63 -12.36 -6.17
C LEU A 195 4.42 -11.74 -7.55
N GLU A 196 3.69 -12.41 -8.42
CA GLU A 196 3.38 -11.96 -9.78
C GLU A 196 2.50 -10.71 -9.82
N GLY A 197 1.90 -10.34 -8.68
CA GLY A 197 1.00 -9.20 -8.58
C GLY A 197 -0.40 -9.45 -9.15
N MET A 198 -1.14 -8.38 -9.40
CA MET A 198 -2.47 -8.42 -10.02
C MET A 198 -2.38 -8.56 -11.55
N GLU A 199 -3.39 -9.18 -12.15
CA GLU A 199 -3.45 -9.47 -13.59
C GLU A 199 -3.82 -8.22 -14.41
N TYR A 200 -2.94 -7.21 -14.46
CA TYR A 200 -3.23 -5.92 -15.15
C TYR A 200 -3.50 -6.07 -16.63
N LYS A 201 -2.95 -7.09 -17.29
CA LYS A 201 -3.26 -7.43 -18.70
C LYS A 201 -4.74 -7.75 -18.91
N ASP A 202 -5.41 -8.27 -17.87
CA ASP A 202 -6.84 -8.63 -17.90
C ASP A 202 -7.71 -7.54 -17.29
N ILE A 203 -7.16 -6.73 -16.36
CA ILE A 203 -7.84 -5.63 -15.68
C ILE A 203 -7.99 -4.41 -16.60
N ILE A 204 -6.89 -3.95 -17.20
CA ILE A 204 -6.88 -2.71 -18.00
C ILE A 204 -7.83 -2.76 -19.20
N PRO A 205 -7.98 -3.87 -19.94
CA PRO A 205 -8.95 -3.97 -21.01
C PRO A 205 -10.43 -3.82 -20.58
N LEU A 206 -10.74 -3.98 -19.28
CA LEU A 206 -12.07 -3.77 -18.74
C LEU A 206 -12.43 -2.30 -18.49
N LEU A 207 -11.43 -1.42 -18.52
CA LEU A 207 -11.60 0.01 -18.34
C LEU A 207 -12.24 0.62 -19.59
N ASP A 208 -13.53 0.80 -19.52
CA ASP A 208 -14.36 1.32 -20.60
C ASP A 208 -15.20 2.53 -20.16
N SER A 209 -16.30 2.80 -20.84
CA SER A 209 -17.23 3.90 -20.51
C SER A 209 -18.27 3.55 -19.43
N LYS A 210 -18.32 2.30 -18.95
CA LYS A 210 -19.25 1.90 -17.89
C LYS A 210 -19.00 2.66 -16.60
N ASP A 211 -19.97 2.62 -15.70
CA ASP A 211 -19.77 3.11 -14.33
C ASP A 211 -18.63 2.35 -13.63
N THR A 212 -17.78 3.10 -12.92
CA THR A 212 -16.58 2.55 -12.25
C THR A 212 -16.90 1.39 -11.31
N LYS A 213 -18.03 1.44 -10.62
CA LYS A 213 -18.45 0.34 -9.73
C LYS A 213 -18.72 -0.96 -10.50
N ASN A 214 -19.36 -0.87 -11.67
CA ASN A 214 -19.60 -2.01 -12.53
C ASN A 214 -18.30 -2.60 -13.09
N ILE A 215 -17.36 -1.74 -13.49
CA ILE A 215 -16.00 -2.16 -13.90
C ILE A 215 -15.33 -2.95 -12.77
N LEU A 216 -15.35 -2.43 -11.55
CA LEU A 216 -14.75 -3.10 -10.39
C LEU A 216 -15.42 -4.44 -10.04
N MET A 217 -16.72 -4.53 -10.21
CA MET A 217 -17.46 -5.81 -10.09
C MET A 217 -17.03 -6.82 -11.16
N ASP A 218 -16.81 -6.38 -12.40
CA ASP A 218 -16.34 -7.24 -13.48
C ASP A 218 -14.90 -7.69 -13.26
N ILE A 219 -14.01 -6.79 -12.78
CA ILE A 219 -12.64 -7.11 -12.38
C ILE A 219 -12.63 -8.20 -11.30
N THR A 220 -13.39 -8.01 -10.22
CA THR A 220 -13.41 -8.99 -9.11
C THR A 220 -13.94 -10.36 -9.53
N LYS A 221 -14.87 -10.42 -10.46
CA LYS A 221 -15.39 -11.71 -10.99
C LYS A 221 -14.33 -12.46 -11.81
N LYS A 222 -13.49 -11.74 -12.54
CA LYS A 222 -12.47 -12.32 -13.44
C LYS A 222 -11.16 -12.61 -12.72
N SER A 223 -10.81 -11.87 -11.68
CA SER A 223 -9.55 -12.04 -10.97
C SER A 223 -9.40 -13.45 -10.39
N ILE A 224 -8.22 -14.03 -10.52
CA ILE A 224 -7.82 -15.27 -9.84
C ILE A 224 -7.35 -15.02 -8.41
N ASN A 225 -6.99 -13.79 -8.07
CA ASN A 225 -6.51 -13.38 -6.77
C ASN A 225 -7.65 -13.09 -5.79
N ASN A 226 -7.38 -13.26 -4.49
CA ASN A 226 -8.28 -12.86 -3.42
C ASN A 226 -8.19 -11.34 -3.22
N ILE A 227 -9.12 -10.62 -3.84
CA ILE A 227 -9.16 -9.15 -3.79
C ILE A 227 -10.44 -8.63 -3.17
N VAL A 228 -10.36 -7.46 -2.58
CA VAL A 228 -11.47 -6.70 -2.04
C VAL A 228 -11.47 -5.29 -2.64
N VAL A 229 -12.67 -4.78 -2.92
CA VAL A 229 -12.87 -3.40 -3.34
C VAL A 229 -13.71 -2.68 -2.30
N ALA A 230 -13.18 -1.60 -1.78
CA ALA A 230 -13.82 -0.74 -0.80
C ALA A 230 -14.17 0.64 -1.38
N GLU A 231 -15.37 1.14 -1.06
CA GLU A 231 -15.77 2.51 -1.33
C GLU A 231 -15.24 3.43 -0.23
N VAL A 232 -14.50 4.48 -0.60
CA VAL A 232 -13.92 5.45 0.34
C VAL A 232 -14.97 6.50 0.70
N LYS A 233 -15.73 6.28 1.78
CA LYS A 233 -16.84 7.14 2.22
C LYS A 233 -16.55 7.79 3.57
N HIS A 234 -16.24 9.09 3.57
CA HIS A 234 -15.90 9.88 4.75
C HIS A 234 -16.83 9.64 5.94
N GLY A 235 -18.14 9.80 5.80
CA GLY A 235 -19.07 9.66 6.93
C GLY A 235 -19.14 8.27 7.54
N ARG A 236 -18.89 7.20 6.75
CA ARG A 236 -18.76 5.83 7.28
C ARG A 236 -17.44 5.64 8.01
N LEU A 237 -16.36 6.22 7.48
CA LEU A 237 -15.02 6.12 8.07
C LEU A 237 -14.95 6.85 9.41
N GLU A 238 -15.55 8.04 9.54
CA GLU A 238 -15.67 8.73 10.83
C GLU A 238 -16.44 7.88 11.86
N LYS A 239 -17.53 7.23 11.42
CA LYS A 239 -18.28 6.33 12.31
C LYS A 239 -17.47 5.12 12.74
N ILE A 240 -16.67 4.55 11.86
CA ILE A 240 -15.78 3.43 12.20
C ILE A 240 -14.73 3.90 13.21
N LYS A 241 -14.09 5.07 13.00
CA LYS A 241 -13.13 5.63 13.95
C LYS A 241 -13.74 5.82 15.36
N GLU A 242 -14.95 6.38 15.43
CA GLU A 242 -15.65 6.54 16.71
C GLU A 242 -15.90 5.20 17.41
N LEU A 243 -16.41 4.21 16.66
CA LEU A 243 -16.68 2.87 17.19
C LEU A 243 -15.39 2.16 17.61
N SER A 244 -14.32 2.27 16.81
CA SER A 244 -13.02 1.71 17.13
C SER A 244 -12.42 2.27 18.41
N ASN A 245 -12.57 3.58 18.62
CA ASN A 245 -12.12 4.23 19.85
C ASN A 245 -12.79 3.62 21.08
N LYS A 246 -14.14 3.50 21.05
CA LYS A 246 -14.92 2.88 22.15
C LYS A 246 -14.53 1.41 22.35
N LEU A 247 -14.40 0.67 21.26
CA LEU A 247 -14.06 -0.74 21.29
C LEU A 247 -12.68 -0.97 21.90
N SER A 248 -11.69 -0.19 21.50
CA SER A 248 -10.33 -0.24 22.05
C SER A 248 -10.29 0.14 23.52
N PHE A 249 -11.10 1.11 23.97
CA PHE A 249 -11.22 1.45 25.37
C PHE A 249 -11.72 0.27 26.21
N TYR A 250 -12.82 -0.40 25.79
CA TYR A 250 -13.33 -1.57 26.51
C TYR A 250 -12.37 -2.77 26.44
N TRP A 251 -11.67 -2.96 25.29
CA TRP A 251 -10.63 -3.98 25.18
C TRP A 251 -9.51 -3.76 26.22
N LEU A 252 -9.05 -2.51 26.40
CA LEU A 252 -8.05 -2.17 27.42
C LEU A 252 -8.57 -2.42 28.83
N LEU A 253 -9.82 -2.08 29.14
CA LEU A 253 -10.44 -2.39 30.45
C LEU A 253 -10.41 -3.90 30.74
N ILE A 254 -10.76 -4.71 29.75
CA ILE A 254 -10.78 -6.18 29.88
C ILE A 254 -9.35 -6.70 30.10
N ASN A 255 -8.38 -6.26 29.30
CA ASN A 255 -7.00 -6.76 29.41
C ASN A 255 -6.27 -6.26 30.66
N ASN A 256 -6.61 -5.08 31.16
CA ASN A 256 -6.10 -4.56 32.44
C ASN A 256 -6.87 -5.11 33.67
N LYS A 257 -7.80 -6.08 33.48
CA LYS A 257 -8.62 -6.67 34.54
C LYS A 257 -9.43 -5.64 35.34
N LYS A 258 -9.86 -4.54 34.67
CA LYS A 258 -10.65 -3.45 35.24
C LYS A 258 -12.10 -3.45 34.74
N ALA A 259 -12.47 -4.38 33.86
CA ALA A 259 -13.78 -4.46 33.23
C ALA A 259 -14.81 -5.11 34.16
N THR A 260 -16.03 -4.59 34.13
CA THR A 260 -17.22 -5.22 34.69
C THR A 260 -17.90 -6.12 33.65
N ASP A 261 -18.86 -6.97 34.10
CA ASP A 261 -19.68 -7.79 33.16
C ASP A 261 -20.43 -6.91 32.14
N ARG A 262 -20.84 -5.71 32.56
CA ARG A 262 -21.46 -4.72 31.68
C ARG A 262 -20.49 -4.24 30.60
N ASP A 263 -19.23 -4.02 30.93
CA ASP A 263 -18.20 -3.58 29.98
C ASP A 263 -17.90 -4.66 28.94
N ILE A 264 -17.85 -5.92 29.36
CA ILE A 264 -17.68 -7.08 28.48
C ILE A 264 -18.84 -7.18 27.50
N LYS A 265 -20.09 -7.00 27.98
CA LYS A 265 -21.26 -7.00 27.10
C LYS A 265 -21.20 -5.85 26.08
N LEU A 266 -20.84 -4.64 26.51
CA LEU A 266 -20.69 -3.49 25.61
C LEU A 266 -19.58 -3.70 24.58
N TYR A 267 -18.47 -4.32 24.96
CA TYR A 267 -17.40 -4.69 24.03
C TYR A 267 -17.92 -5.61 22.92
N ASN A 268 -18.65 -6.69 23.29
CA ASN A 268 -19.20 -7.64 22.32
C ASN A 268 -20.23 -6.99 21.38
N ASP A 269 -21.10 -6.11 21.91
CA ASP A 269 -22.08 -5.38 21.10
C ASP A 269 -21.38 -4.41 20.12
N LEU A 270 -20.33 -3.72 20.56
CA LEU A 270 -19.54 -2.81 19.72
C LEU A 270 -18.81 -3.56 18.62
N HIS A 271 -18.24 -4.73 18.93
CA HIS A 271 -17.57 -5.58 17.95
C HIS A 271 -18.51 -5.94 16.79
N GLN A 272 -19.69 -6.44 17.09
CA GLN A 272 -20.68 -6.77 16.06
C GLN A 272 -21.14 -5.54 15.25
N ARG A 273 -21.23 -4.38 15.89
CA ARG A 273 -21.63 -3.13 15.23
C ARG A 273 -20.55 -2.61 14.27
N ILE A 274 -19.27 -2.67 14.68
CA ILE A 274 -18.18 -2.18 13.86
C ILE A 274 -18.01 -3.05 12.62
N ASP A 275 -18.08 -4.37 12.74
CA ASP A 275 -18.03 -5.30 11.62
C ASP A 275 -19.12 -5.01 10.57
N LYS A 276 -20.34 -4.73 11.04
CA LYS A 276 -21.45 -4.35 10.14
C LYS A 276 -21.17 -3.04 9.39
N VAL A 277 -20.50 -2.08 10.01
CA VAL A 277 -20.17 -0.80 9.35
C VAL A 277 -18.98 -0.95 8.39
N ILE A 278 -17.97 -1.70 8.79
CA ILE A 278 -16.81 -2.03 7.92
C ILE A 278 -17.28 -2.77 6.67
N ASN A 279 -18.12 -3.80 6.81
CA ASN A 279 -18.64 -4.57 5.68
C ASN A 279 -19.44 -3.71 4.69
N LYS A 280 -20.04 -2.59 5.13
CA LYS A 280 -20.72 -1.65 4.24
C LYS A 280 -19.78 -0.82 3.35
N LEU A 281 -18.47 -0.81 3.62
CA LEU A 281 -17.49 -0.22 2.73
C LEU A 281 -17.23 -1.12 1.53
N VAL A 282 -17.35 -2.43 1.69
CA VAL A 282 -17.05 -3.41 0.63
C VAL A 282 -18.15 -3.38 -0.44
N ILE A 283 -17.75 -3.11 -1.68
CA ILE A 283 -18.66 -3.08 -2.84
C ILE A 283 -18.52 -4.29 -3.76
N ALA A 284 -17.33 -4.88 -3.80
CA ALA A 284 -17.03 -6.08 -4.58
C ALA A 284 -15.90 -6.87 -3.92
N LYS A 285 -15.87 -8.16 -4.16
CA LYS A 285 -14.84 -9.06 -3.65
C LYS A 285 -14.70 -10.30 -4.49
N ASN A 286 -13.49 -10.85 -4.56
CA ASN A 286 -13.24 -12.24 -4.89
C ASN A 286 -12.53 -12.86 -3.68
N ASN A 287 -13.26 -13.64 -2.89
CA ASN A 287 -12.74 -14.30 -1.68
C ASN A 287 -13.00 -15.80 -1.79
N ARG A 288 -12.02 -16.55 -2.25
CA ARG A 288 -12.09 -18.02 -2.36
C ARG A 288 -11.93 -18.69 -1.01
N GLU A 289 -11.26 -18.00 -0.07
CA GLU A 289 -11.07 -18.46 1.31
C GLU A 289 -12.10 -17.80 2.23
N GLN A 290 -13.27 -18.40 2.38
CA GLN A 290 -14.44 -17.83 3.11
C GLN A 290 -14.19 -17.42 4.58
N LYS A 291 -13.05 -17.76 5.16
CA LYS A 291 -12.74 -17.57 6.60
C LYS A 291 -12.00 -16.28 6.94
N LYS A 292 -11.57 -15.45 5.97
CA LYS A 292 -10.77 -14.24 6.23
C LYS A 292 -11.66 -12.99 6.23
N SER A 293 -11.38 -12.07 7.17
CA SER A 293 -11.99 -10.74 7.16
C SER A 293 -11.56 -9.99 5.91
N LEU A 294 -12.52 -9.37 5.20
CA LEU A 294 -12.27 -8.65 3.95
C LEU A 294 -11.49 -7.37 4.18
N LEU A 295 -11.93 -6.62 5.20
CA LEU A 295 -11.29 -5.43 5.72
C LEU A 295 -11.17 -5.60 7.23
N HIS A 296 -10.09 -5.15 7.82
CA HIS A 296 -9.87 -5.29 9.24
C HIS A 296 -9.26 -4.03 9.87
N LEU A 297 -9.40 -3.94 11.18
CA LEU A 297 -8.64 -3.00 12.00
C LEU A 297 -7.32 -3.64 12.39
N MET A 298 -6.22 -2.90 12.33
CA MET A 298 -4.88 -3.44 12.59
C MET A 298 -4.76 -4.13 13.95
N PHE A 299 -5.36 -3.57 14.98
CA PHE A 299 -5.29 -4.15 16.33
C PHE A 299 -6.11 -5.44 16.51
N TYR A 300 -7.01 -5.77 15.59
CA TYR A 300 -7.74 -7.03 15.59
C TYR A 300 -7.07 -8.14 14.81
N ASN A 301 -6.12 -7.77 13.97
CA ASN A 301 -5.48 -8.77 13.14
C ASN A 301 -4.53 -9.61 13.97
N LYS A 302 -4.45 -10.90 13.63
CA LYS A 302 -3.51 -11.86 14.20
C LYS A 302 -2.04 -11.58 13.81
N TYR A 303 -1.74 -10.37 13.30
CA TYR A 303 -0.36 -9.94 13.20
C TYR A 303 0.25 -10.01 14.59
N GLN A 304 1.40 -10.59 14.70
CA GLN A 304 2.13 -10.62 15.96
C GLN A 304 2.26 -9.15 16.38
N ILE A 305 1.77 -8.83 17.58
CA ILE A 305 1.82 -7.46 18.14
C ILE A 305 3.25 -6.92 18.14
N GLU A 306 4.24 -7.80 18.18
CA GLU A 306 5.67 -7.52 18.06
C GLU A 306 6.03 -6.84 16.74
N ASP A 307 5.48 -7.29 15.61
CA ASP A 307 5.73 -6.69 14.28
C ASP A 307 5.14 -5.29 14.18
N ILE A 308 3.94 -5.09 14.75
CA ILE A 308 3.27 -3.80 14.80
C ILE A 308 4.02 -2.85 15.74
N GLU A 309 4.53 -3.33 16.87
CA GLU A 309 5.29 -2.52 17.84
C GLU A 309 6.55 -1.93 17.23
N SER A 310 7.28 -2.70 16.42
CA SER A 310 8.47 -2.25 15.71
C SER A 310 8.18 -1.08 14.77
N PHE A 311 6.95 -1.00 14.26
CA PHE A 311 6.47 0.06 13.38
C PHE A 311 5.50 1.04 14.05
N THR A 312 5.45 1.09 15.38
CA THR A 312 4.57 2.00 16.14
C THR A 312 4.77 3.46 15.73
N ARG A 313 5.99 3.87 15.37
CA ARG A 313 6.28 5.21 14.85
C ARG A 313 5.46 5.55 13.60
N PHE A 314 5.28 4.60 12.68
CA PHE A 314 4.45 4.78 11.47
C PHE A 314 2.97 4.79 11.79
N TYR A 315 2.54 3.89 12.68
CA TYR A 315 1.15 3.81 13.12
C TYR A 315 0.70 5.09 13.80
N TYR A 316 1.56 5.69 14.64
CA TYR A 316 1.25 6.93 15.35
C TYR A 316 1.13 8.15 14.44
N LYS A 317 1.64 8.12 13.22
CA LYS A 317 1.42 9.20 12.23
C LYS A 317 0.00 9.22 11.67
N LEU A 318 -0.70 8.08 11.66
CA LEU A 318 -2.04 7.97 11.08
C LEU A 318 -3.05 8.84 11.83
N SER A 319 -3.86 9.59 11.10
CA SER A 319 -4.93 10.43 11.67
C SER A 319 -6.00 9.61 12.37
N PHE A 320 -6.14 8.32 12.00
CA PHE A 320 -7.04 7.37 12.65
C PHE A 320 -6.69 7.18 14.12
N THR A 321 -5.38 7.20 14.48
CA THR A 321 -4.90 6.96 15.84
C THR A 321 -5.02 8.17 16.78
N LYS A 322 -5.28 9.36 16.22
CA LYS A 322 -5.37 10.60 17.01
C LYS A 322 -6.62 10.60 17.86
N ASN A 323 -6.45 10.85 19.18
CA ASN A 323 -7.52 10.77 20.17
C ASN A 323 -8.28 9.43 20.13
N ASN A 324 -7.58 8.33 19.83
CA ASN A 324 -8.16 7.02 19.66
C ASN A 324 -7.39 5.98 20.47
N TYR A 325 -8.06 5.26 21.33
CA TYR A 325 -7.49 4.21 22.17
C TYR A 325 -6.89 3.03 21.38
N CYS A 326 -7.14 2.92 20.08
CA CYS A 326 -6.40 1.98 19.21
C CYS A 326 -4.89 2.16 19.34
N SER A 327 -4.41 3.39 19.51
CA SER A 327 -3.00 3.68 19.71
C SER A 327 -2.44 3.08 21.01
N ASN A 328 -3.26 3.07 22.08
CA ASN A 328 -2.87 2.49 23.36
C ASN A 328 -2.84 0.96 23.28
N VAL A 329 -3.79 0.35 22.54
CA VAL A 329 -3.80 -1.11 22.32
C VAL A 329 -2.50 -1.56 21.63
N ILE A 330 -2.12 -0.90 20.55
CA ILE A 330 -0.90 -1.23 19.79
C ILE A 330 0.36 -1.01 20.63
N ALA A 331 0.42 0.07 21.41
CA ALA A 331 1.57 0.38 22.26
C ALA A 331 1.54 -0.31 23.63
N LYS A 332 0.62 -1.24 23.86
CA LYS A 332 0.45 -1.97 25.15
C LYS A 332 0.36 -1.04 26.37
N LYS A 333 -0.26 0.14 26.20
CA LYS A 333 -0.45 1.14 27.27
C LYS A 333 -1.65 0.83 28.14
N ASP A 334 -1.67 1.38 29.36
CA ASP A 334 -2.82 1.29 30.25
C ASP A 334 -3.99 2.14 29.74
N VAL A 335 -5.21 1.74 30.11
CA VAL A 335 -6.45 2.48 29.79
C VAL A 335 -6.49 3.89 30.36
N ASN A 336 -5.78 4.15 31.46
CA ASN A 336 -5.68 5.48 32.11
C ASN A 336 -4.71 6.42 31.37
N GLU A 337 -3.88 5.90 30.47
CA GLU A 337 -2.99 6.72 29.67
C GLU A 337 -3.77 7.38 28.53
N LYS A 338 -3.45 8.65 28.25
CA LYS A 338 -4.09 9.38 27.15
C LYS A 338 -3.75 8.75 25.78
N PRO A 339 -4.73 8.69 24.87
CA PRO A 339 -4.47 8.28 23.49
C PRO A 339 -3.45 9.18 22.79
N ASN A 340 -2.96 8.71 21.65
CA ASN A 340 -1.99 9.43 20.81
C ASN A 340 -2.50 10.84 20.44
N MET A 341 -1.72 11.86 20.81
CA MET A 341 -1.96 13.27 20.52
C MET A 341 -0.86 13.89 19.64
N GLN A 342 0.15 13.10 19.25
CA GLN A 342 1.30 13.60 18.51
C GLN A 342 0.85 14.15 17.15
N LYS A 343 1.43 15.29 16.74
CA LYS A 343 1.22 15.82 15.39
C LYS A 343 1.87 14.89 14.37
N SER A 344 1.14 14.56 13.31
CA SER A 344 1.72 13.81 12.20
C SER A 344 2.67 14.70 11.41
N ILE A 345 3.88 14.22 11.18
CA ILE A 345 4.89 14.89 10.38
C ILE A 345 5.15 14.01 9.16
N VAL A 346 5.17 14.64 7.99
CA VAL A 346 5.50 13.97 6.73
C VAL A 346 6.99 14.06 6.53
N GLU A 347 7.67 12.92 6.52
CA GLU A 347 9.12 12.85 6.38
C GLU A 347 9.54 11.59 5.62
N GLN A 348 10.76 11.61 5.08
CA GLN A 348 11.36 10.43 4.50
C GLN A 348 11.91 9.56 5.62
N GLU A 349 11.38 8.35 5.73
CA GLU A 349 11.84 7.37 6.72
C GLU A 349 13.01 6.54 6.20
N VAL A 350 13.96 6.28 7.08
CA VAL A 350 15.10 5.41 6.84
C VAL A 350 14.94 4.15 7.68
N LEU A 351 15.19 3.00 7.07
CA LEU A 351 15.25 1.71 7.78
C LEU A 351 16.58 1.62 8.54
N ASP A 352 16.54 1.28 9.80
CA ASP A 352 17.73 0.84 10.52
C ASP A 352 17.99 -0.67 10.28
N LYS A 353 19.08 -1.19 10.84
CA LYS A 353 19.44 -2.61 10.68
C LYS A 353 18.34 -3.55 11.15
N ARG A 354 17.73 -3.25 12.29
CA ARG A 354 16.64 -4.07 12.86
C ARG A 354 15.39 -4.05 11.98
N ASP A 355 15.06 -2.89 11.43
CA ASP A 355 13.96 -2.76 10.47
C ASP A 355 14.20 -3.62 9.22
N ILE A 356 15.44 -3.66 8.72
CA ILE A 356 15.81 -4.50 7.55
C ILE A 356 15.71 -5.99 7.90
N GLU A 357 16.17 -6.41 9.07
CA GLU A 357 16.02 -7.80 9.54
C GLU A 357 14.55 -8.21 9.60
N LEU A 358 13.68 -7.36 10.18
CA LEU A 358 12.24 -7.60 10.23
C LEU A 358 11.62 -7.64 8.83
N PHE A 359 12.06 -6.76 7.94
CA PHE A 359 11.65 -6.75 6.54
C PHE A 359 11.98 -8.10 5.87
N ILE A 360 13.23 -8.57 5.97
CA ILE A 360 13.65 -9.85 5.40
C ILE A 360 12.85 -11.02 5.99
N ARG A 361 12.66 -11.07 7.31
CA ARG A 361 11.87 -12.13 7.96
C ARG A 361 10.44 -12.21 7.45
N ASN A 362 9.78 -11.06 7.21
CA ASN A 362 8.40 -11.03 6.76
C ASN A 362 8.22 -11.42 5.29
N PHE A 363 9.25 -11.22 4.47
CA PHE A 363 9.25 -11.56 3.04
C PHE A 363 10.14 -12.76 2.70
N ASN A 364 10.54 -13.54 3.71
CA ASN A 364 11.41 -14.68 3.54
C ASN A 364 10.68 -15.88 2.89
N GLU A 365 10.26 -15.72 1.65
CA GLU A 365 9.66 -16.80 0.86
C GLU A 365 10.70 -17.84 0.45
N ASP A 366 11.96 -17.43 0.31
CA ASP A 366 13.10 -18.28 -0.03
C ASP A 366 13.66 -19.07 1.18
N LYS A 367 13.01 -18.96 2.34
CA LYS A 367 13.40 -19.66 3.58
C LYS A 367 14.87 -19.44 3.96
N ILE A 368 15.32 -18.20 3.91
CA ILE A 368 16.64 -17.80 4.39
C ILE A 368 16.78 -18.23 5.85
N ASP A 369 17.89 -18.93 6.19
CA ASP A 369 18.16 -19.33 7.55
C ASP A 369 18.24 -18.07 8.46
N GLU A 370 17.57 -18.10 9.59
CA GLU A 370 17.57 -17.02 10.60
C GLU A 370 19.00 -16.52 10.93
N LYS A 371 20.00 -17.42 10.90
CA LYS A 371 21.40 -17.07 11.12
C LYS A 371 21.98 -16.14 10.05
N ASN A 372 21.46 -16.19 8.83
CA ASN A 372 21.94 -15.40 7.70
C ASN A 372 21.22 -14.06 7.59
N ILE A 373 20.07 -13.88 8.24
CA ILE A 373 19.26 -12.63 8.12
C ILE A 373 20.05 -11.41 8.62
N GLU A 374 20.75 -11.56 9.75
CA GLU A 374 21.59 -10.50 10.31
C GLU A 374 22.73 -10.11 9.36
N ASP A 375 23.38 -11.11 8.73
CA ASP A 375 24.47 -10.85 7.78
C ASP A 375 23.95 -10.17 6.52
N ILE A 376 22.80 -10.59 5.99
CA ILE A 376 22.14 -9.97 4.84
C ILE A 376 21.76 -8.51 5.16
N ALA A 377 21.16 -8.25 6.32
CA ALA A 377 20.81 -6.91 6.75
C ALA A 377 22.06 -6.00 6.88
N ASN A 378 23.18 -6.54 7.40
CA ASN A 378 24.45 -5.84 7.45
C ASN A 378 24.97 -5.50 6.05
N GLU A 379 24.91 -6.43 5.11
CA GLU A 379 25.38 -6.20 3.74
C GLU A 379 24.51 -5.17 3.01
N ILE A 380 23.18 -5.23 3.14
CA ILE A 380 22.28 -4.20 2.59
C ILE A 380 22.62 -2.83 3.19
N TYR A 381 22.85 -2.76 4.51
CA TYR A 381 23.16 -1.50 5.18
C TYR A 381 24.54 -0.94 4.78
N LYS A 382 25.51 -1.81 4.52
CA LYS A 382 26.83 -1.42 4.01
C LYS A 382 26.77 -0.95 2.56
N HIS A 383 26.04 -1.67 1.70
CA HIS A 383 25.90 -1.35 0.27
C HIS A 383 25.37 0.08 0.09
N ASN A 384 24.38 0.47 0.87
CA ASN A 384 23.81 1.82 0.84
C ASN A 384 24.79 2.92 1.28
N LYS A 385 25.84 2.60 2.03
CA LYS A 385 26.91 3.57 2.38
C LYS A 385 27.92 3.79 1.26
N TRP A 386 28.03 2.88 0.29
CA TRP A 386 29.03 2.94 -0.79
C TRP A 386 28.54 3.67 -2.03
N SER A 387 27.21 3.89 -2.17
CA SER A 387 26.62 4.60 -3.31
C SER A 387 26.86 6.12 -3.30
N ILE A 388 27.69 6.63 -2.40
CA ILE A 388 28.03 8.06 -2.24
C ILE A 388 29.38 8.43 -2.93
N TYR A 389 30.05 7.46 -3.57
CA TYR A 389 31.34 7.71 -4.24
C TYR A 389 31.29 7.48 -5.75
#